data_8e95cdc73d0cd57ddd4e2fb826b2f071
#
_entry.id   8e95cdc73d0cd57ddd4e2fb826b2f071
#
_cell.length_a   1.000
_cell.length_b   1.000
_cell.length_c   1.000
_cell.angle_alpha   90.00
_cell.angle_beta   90.00
_cell.angle_gamma   90.00
#
_symmetry.space_group_name_H-M   'P 1'
#
loop_
_entity.id
_entity.type
_entity.pdbx_description
1 polymer ?
#
loop_
_entity_poly.entity_id
_entity_poly.type
_entity_poly.pdbx_seq_one_letter_code
_entity_poly.pdbx_strand_id
1 'polypeptide(L)'
;MAFRHRRMLIRFISVKMEWLASLYTLFFVFTLSFYCLDRLPVLDFRPYKIGKNILEGMTMPEGAKPSVYESIFILEKNGEQKEFTLDNYPDSTWTFVDTRTILKEKGYEPAIHDFSMIDLNTGEDITDDVLTDIGYTFLLVAHRIEEADDSNIDLINEIYDYSVEHGYKFYCLTSSPEEQIELWKDKTGAEYPFCQMDDITLKTMVRSNPGLMLIKNGTILNKWSDEDIPDEYVLTDKLENLPLGKQKVSSDAHTVGYVFLWFVIPLLLVLGVDVLVVRRRERKTAKRKQQEEEIKSKEPETKNQGIEEQE
;
A
#
# COMPACT_ATOMS: atom_id res chain seq x y z
N MET A 1 29.38 18.74 -19.24
CA MET A 1 28.15 18.00 -18.81
C MET A 1 26.98 18.50 -19.66
N ALA A 2 26.50 17.72 -20.60
CA ALA A 2 25.39 18.08 -21.47
C ALA A 2 24.07 17.75 -20.76
N PHE A 3 23.34 18.77 -20.28
CA PHE A 3 21.96 18.62 -19.87
C PHE A 3 21.14 18.26 -21.10
N ARG A 4 20.81 16.96 -21.22
CA ARG A 4 19.93 16.43 -22.26
C ARG A 4 18.56 17.08 -22.05
N HIS A 5 18.10 17.88 -23.01
CA HIS A 5 16.76 18.47 -23.03
C HIS A 5 15.73 17.35 -22.88
N ARG A 6 15.19 17.15 -21.66
CA ARG A 6 14.04 16.30 -21.44
C ARG A 6 12.84 17.02 -22.06
N ARG A 7 12.23 16.40 -23.06
CA ARG A 7 10.95 16.87 -23.59
C ARG A 7 9.92 16.73 -22.47
N MET A 8 9.41 17.83 -21.95
CA MET A 8 8.30 17.81 -21.01
C MET A 8 7.06 17.33 -21.76
N LEU A 9 6.36 16.35 -21.21
CA LEU A 9 5.10 15.84 -21.77
C LEU A 9 3.97 16.88 -21.72
N ILE A 10 3.98 17.75 -20.70
CA ILE A 10 3.02 18.83 -20.49
C ILE A 10 3.82 20.11 -20.29
N ARG A 11 3.55 21.13 -21.10
CA ARG A 11 4.19 22.44 -20.99
C ARG A 11 3.13 23.51 -20.71
N PHE A 12 3.21 24.13 -19.55
CA PHE A 12 2.40 25.29 -19.21
C PHE A 12 2.99 26.55 -19.88
N ILE A 13 2.11 27.46 -20.26
CA ILE A 13 2.50 28.75 -20.88
C ILE A 13 2.84 29.75 -19.78
N SER A 14 2.13 29.69 -18.65
CA SER A 14 2.29 30.58 -17.50
C SER A 14 3.04 29.90 -16.37
N VAL A 15 4.11 30.53 -15.86
CA VAL A 15 4.86 30.06 -14.69
C VAL A 15 3.97 29.87 -13.45
N LYS A 16 2.93 30.71 -13.29
CA LYS A 16 1.99 30.57 -12.15
C LYS A 16 1.19 29.29 -12.22
N MET A 17 0.77 28.88 -13.42
CA MET A 17 0.03 27.61 -13.61
C MET A 17 0.94 26.41 -13.51
N GLU A 18 2.21 26.54 -13.88
CA GLU A 18 3.23 25.51 -13.65
C GLU A 18 3.43 25.24 -12.15
N TRP A 19 3.56 26.32 -11.36
CA TRP A 19 3.62 26.18 -9.89
C TRP A 19 2.35 25.58 -9.29
N LEU A 20 1.18 25.99 -9.77
CA LEU A 20 -0.09 25.44 -9.32
C LEU A 20 -0.20 23.93 -9.60
N ALA A 21 0.19 23.52 -10.81
CA ALA A 21 0.23 22.10 -11.18
C ALA A 21 1.24 21.29 -10.34
N SER A 22 2.40 21.89 -10.04
CA SER A 22 3.42 21.27 -9.19
C SER A 22 2.94 21.10 -7.75
N LEU A 23 2.30 22.13 -7.18
CA LEU A 23 1.70 22.06 -5.84
C LEU A 23 0.56 21.05 -5.77
N TYR A 24 -0.31 21.01 -6.79
CA TYR A 24 -1.36 20.00 -6.88
C TYR A 24 -0.78 18.59 -6.92
N THR A 25 0.24 18.36 -7.74
CA THR A 25 0.91 17.05 -7.83
C THR A 25 1.49 16.63 -6.49
N LEU A 26 2.19 17.56 -5.81
CA LEU A 26 2.75 17.30 -4.49
C LEU A 26 1.66 16.95 -3.48
N PHE A 27 0.60 17.76 -3.42
CA PHE A 27 -0.54 17.54 -2.53
C PHE A 27 -1.22 16.19 -2.81
N PHE A 28 -1.45 15.86 -4.10
CA PHE A 28 -2.05 14.59 -4.49
C PHE A 28 -1.22 13.38 -4.03
N VAL A 29 0.12 13.44 -4.25
CA VAL A 29 1.03 12.36 -3.83
C VAL A 29 1.02 12.21 -2.31
N PHE A 30 1.07 13.31 -1.56
CA PHE A 30 0.99 13.26 -0.09
C PHE A 30 -0.34 12.68 0.38
N THR A 31 -1.47 13.16 -0.16
CA THR A 31 -2.81 12.67 0.21
C THR A 31 -2.94 11.17 -0.07
N LEU A 32 -2.49 10.72 -1.26
CA LEU A 32 -2.52 9.30 -1.60
C LEU A 32 -1.60 8.48 -0.68
N SER A 33 -0.42 9.01 -0.32
CA SER A 33 0.50 8.34 0.59
C SER A 33 -0.10 8.20 1.99
N PHE A 34 -0.68 9.27 2.54
CA PHE A 34 -1.36 9.21 3.83
C PHE A 34 -2.54 8.24 3.81
N TYR A 35 -3.37 8.29 2.76
CA TYR A 35 -4.46 7.34 2.60
C TYR A 35 -3.98 5.87 2.63
N CYS A 36 -2.88 5.56 1.93
CA CYS A 36 -2.32 4.21 1.91
C CYS A 36 -1.60 3.80 3.21
N LEU A 37 -1.25 4.76 4.09
CA LEU A 37 -0.67 4.47 5.40
C LEU A 37 -1.75 4.18 6.44
N ASP A 38 -2.82 4.95 6.42
CA ASP A 38 -3.93 4.89 7.35
C ASP A 38 -4.92 3.75 7.02
N ARG A 39 -5.13 3.50 5.74
CA ARG A 39 -6.07 2.50 5.24
C ARG A 39 -5.36 1.38 4.46
N LEU A 40 -6.14 0.51 3.87
CA LEU A 40 -5.59 -0.49 2.96
C LEU A 40 -4.96 0.17 1.73
N PRO A 41 -3.85 -0.37 1.21
CA PRO A 41 -3.23 0.16 0.01
C PRO A 41 -4.17 0.07 -1.19
N VAL A 42 -4.20 1.12 -2.01
CA VAL A 42 -5.00 1.17 -3.25
C VAL A 42 -4.69 0.01 -4.19
N LEU A 43 -3.43 -0.43 -4.22
CA LEU A 43 -2.97 -1.63 -4.90
C LEU A 43 -2.20 -2.48 -3.91
N ASP A 44 -2.67 -3.71 -3.69
CA ASP A 44 -1.99 -4.66 -2.82
C ASP A 44 -1.16 -5.65 -3.66
N PHE A 45 0.16 -5.50 -3.59
CA PHE A 45 1.13 -6.40 -4.25
C PHE A 45 1.61 -7.53 -3.34
N ARG A 46 1.13 -7.58 -2.10
CA ARG A 46 1.56 -8.57 -1.11
C ARG A 46 0.91 -9.93 -1.37
N PRO A 47 1.48 -11.01 -0.83
CA PRO A 47 0.93 -12.36 -0.98
C PRO A 47 -0.49 -12.50 -0.44
N TYR A 48 -0.84 -11.71 0.59
CA TYR A 48 -2.13 -11.73 1.28
C TYR A 48 -3.18 -10.79 0.69
N LYS A 49 -3.18 -10.57 -0.63
CA LYS A 49 -4.22 -9.75 -1.25
C LYS A 49 -5.54 -10.50 -1.40
N ILE A 50 -6.64 -9.75 -1.45
CA ILE A 50 -7.98 -10.29 -1.68
C ILE A 50 -8.00 -11.19 -2.92
N GLY A 51 -8.61 -12.37 -2.81
CA GLY A 51 -8.71 -13.38 -3.85
C GLY A 51 -7.53 -14.34 -3.92
N LYS A 52 -6.50 -14.18 -3.09
CA LYS A 52 -5.41 -15.16 -2.98
C LYS A 52 -5.75 -16.21 -1.94
N ASN A 53 -5.32 -17.43 -2.21
CA ASN A 53 -5.39 -18.54 -1.26
C ASN A 53 -4.05 -18.64 -0.52
N ILE A 54 -4.12 -18.61 0.82
CA ILE A 54 -2.94 -18.63 1.69
C ILE A 54 -2.23 -20.00 1.56
N LEU A 55 -2.99 -21.09 1.59
CA LEU A 55 -2.43 -22.45 1.50
C LEU A 55 -1.72 -22.68 0.16
N GLU A 56 -2.31 -22.23 -0.96
CA GLU A 56 -1.64 -22.26 -2.26
C GLU A 56 -0.37 -21.41 -2.27
N GLY A 57 -0.40 -20.26 -1.58
CA GLY A 57 0.77 -19.37 -1.45
C GLY A 57 1.92 -19.99 -0.65
N MET A 58 1.63 -20.93 0.25
CA MET A 58 2.61 -21.67 1.07
C MET A 58 3.15 -22.90 0.34
N THR A 59 2.42 -23.43 -0.64
CA THR A 59 2.80 -24.68 -1.30
C THR A 59 3.71 -24.47 -2.49
N MET A 60 4.56 -25.46 -2.73
CA MET A 60 5.40 -25.52 -3.91
C MET A 60 4.62 -26.19 -5.05
N PRO A 61 4.50 -25.58 -6.25
CA PRO A 61 3.85 -26.19 -7.40
C PRO A 61 4.52 -27.52 -7.79
N GLU A 62 3.72 -28.47 -8.27
CA GLU A 62 4.26 -29.74 -8.78
C GLU A 62 5.32 -29.49 -9.85
N GLY A 63 6.49 -30.13 -9.68
CA GLY A 63 7.61 -30.01 -10.61
C GLY A 63 8.49 -28.76 -10.44
N ALA A 64 8.17 -27.85 -9.53
CA ALA A 64 9.05 -26.75 -9.19
C ALA A 64 10.27 -27.26 -8.39
N LYS A 65 11.46 -26.74 -8.71
CA LYS A 65 12.66 -27.05 -7.94
C LYS A 65 12.88 -25.97 -6.88
N PRO A 66 13.20 -26.34 -5.63
CA PRO A 66 13.54 -25.37 -4.60
C PRO A 66 14.83 -24.63 -4.94
N SER A 67 14.99 -23.44 -4.39
CA SER A 67 16.27 -22.72 -4.40
C SER A 67 17.33 -23.52 -3.65
N VAL A 68 18.53 -23.63 -4.22
CA VAL A 68 19.65 -24.32 -3.60
C VAL A 68 20.57 -23.29 -2.97
N TYR A 69 20.77 -23.45 -1.67
CA TYR A 69 21.66 -22.60 -0.88
C TYR A 69 22.90 -23.37 -0.49
N GLU A 70 24.02 -22.69 -0.46
CA GLU A 70 25.30 -23.24 0.02
C GLU A 70 25.77 -22.45 1.23
N SER A 71 26.06 -23.15 2.33
CA SER A 71 26.63 -22.53 3.53
C SER A 71 28.14 -22.39 3.40
N ILE A 72 28.64 -21.17 3.51
CA ILE A 72 30.07 -20.87 3.57
C ILE A 72 30.42 -20.58 5.03
N PHE A 73 31.37 -21.33 5.53
CA PHE A 73 31.91 -21.17 6.88
C PHE A 73 33.18 -20.33 6.83
N ILE A 74 33.21 -19.26 7.62
CA ILE A 74 34.40 -18.42 7.78
C ILE A 74 35.13 -18.92 9.02
N LEU A 75 36.31 -19.49 8.80
CA LEU A 75 37.14 -20.03 9.84
C LEU A 75 38.50 -19.29 9.90
N GLU A 76 39.06 -19.20 11.10
CA GLU A 76 40.31 -18.51 11.35
C GLU A 76 41.37 -19.47 11.87
N LYS A 77 42.59 -19.33 11.38
CA LYS A 77 43.78 -20.00 11.87
C LYS A 77 44.99 -19.06 11.79
N ASN A 78 45.68 -18.86 12.89
CA ASN A 78 46.88 -18.00 13.00
C ASN A 78 46.61 -16.53 12.54
N GLY A 79 45.40 -16.00 12.73
CA GLY A 79 45.02 -14.65 12.30
C GLY A 79 44.62 -14.51 10.82
N GLU A 80 44.61 -15.60 10.06
CA GLU A 80 44.10 -15.62 8.69
C GLU A 80 42.69 -16.22 8.65
N GLN A 81 41.74 -15.51 8.06
CA GLN A 81 40.37 -15.98 7.82
C GLN A 81 40.26 -16.56 6.41
N LYS A 82 39.61 -17.74 6.30
CA LYS A 82 39.33 -18.38 5.02
C LYS A 82 37.89 -18.89 4.98
N GLU A 83 37.33 -18.90 3.76
CA GLU A 83 35.98 -19.43 3.49
C GLU A 83 36.10 -20.92 3.15
N PHE A 84 35.18 -21.69 3.73
CA PHE A 84 35.08 -23.14 3.50
C PHE A 84 33.63 -23.52 3.25
N THR A 85 33.42 -24.53 2.40
CA THR A 85 32.11 -25.17 2.21
C THR A 85 32.03 -26.43 3.05
N LEU A 86 30.84 -27.04 3.13
CA LEU A 86 30.66 -28.34 3.81
C LEU A 86 31.56 -29.42 3.21
N ASP A 87 31.76 -29.39 1.90
CA ASP A 87 32.61 -30.38 1.19
C ASP A 87 34.11 -30.23 1.49
N ASN A 88 34.53 -29.03 1.85
CA ASN A 88 35.93 -28.67 2.11
C ASN A 88 36.15 -28.26 3.56
N TYR A 89 35.29 -28.66 4.49
CA TYR A 89 35.41 -28.26 5.89
C TYR A 89 36.70 -28.77 6.49
N PRO A 90 37.55 -27.90 7.07
CA PRO A 90 38.87 -28.28 7.54
C PRO A 90 38.83 -29.04 8.87
N ASP A 91 40.00 -29.46 9.33
CA ASP A 91 40.19 -30.14 10.61
C ASP A 91 39.96 -29.20 11.83
N SER A 92 39.97 -29.78 13.02
CA SER A 92 39.71 -29.10 14.29
C SER A 92 40.76 -28.02 14.68
N THR A 93 41.75 -27.74 13.81
CA THR A 93 42.78 -26.71 14.07
C THR A 93 42.31 -25.30 13.66
N TRP A 94 41.18 -25.19 13.02
CA TRP A 94 40.54 -23.93 12.65
C TRP A 94 39.46 -23.55 13.64
N THR A 95 39.38 -22.26 13.95
CA THR A 95 38.35 -21.73 14.86
C THR A 95 37.21 -21.12 14.05
N PHE A 96 35.96 -21.45 14.38
CA PHE A 96 34.80 -20.89 13.76
C PHE A 96 34.66 -19.39 14.07
N VAL A 97 34.42 -18.57 13.05
CA VAL A 97 34.20 -17.12 13.15
C VAL A 97 32.78 -16.77 12.79
N ASP A 98 32.31 -17.20 11.59
CA ASP A 98 30.99 -16.83 11.06
C ASP A 98 30.50 -17.82 10.00
N THR A 99 29.21 -17.79 9.70
CA THR A 99 28.60 -18.54 8.59
C THR A 99 27.82 -17.62 7.67
N ARG A 100 28.05 -17.72 6.37
CA ARG A 100 27.30 -16.98 5.35
C ARG A 100 26.64 -17.95 4.39
N THR A 101 25.34 -17.75 4.14
CA THR A 101 24.59 -18.54 3.15
C THR A 101 24.58 -17.80 1.80
N ILE A 102 24.96 -18.48 0.73
CA ILE A 102 24.88 -17.96 -0.64
C ILE A 102 23.88 -18.76 -1.47
N LEU A 103 23.13 -18.08 -2.31
CA LEU A 103 22.24 -18.72 -3.27
C LEU A 103 23.06 -19.29 -4.42
N LYS A 104 23.09 -20.63 -4.57
CA LYS A 104 23.81 -21.34 -5.64
C LYS A 104 22.96 -21.48 -6.90
N GLU A 105 21.71 -21.90 -6.74
CA GLU A 105 20.76 -22.00 -7.82
C GLU A 105 19.43 -21.39 -7.37
N LYS A 106 18.90 -20.45 -8.16
CA LYS A 106 17.60 -19.85 -7.88
C LYS A 106 16.51 -20.82 -8.39
N GLY A 107 15.74 -21.33 -7.45
CA GLY A 107 14.55 -22.13 -7.73
C GLY A 107 13.27 -21.36 -7.43
N TYR A 108 12.17 -22.09 -7.24
CA TYR A 108 10.91 -21.56 -6.78
C TYR A 108 10.97 -21.37 -5.27
N GLU A 109 10.52 -20.22 -4.80
CA GLU A 109 10.27 -19.92 -3.39
C GLU A 109 8.78 -19.63 -3.23
N PRO A 110 8.05 -20.28 -2.32
CA PRO A 110 6.68 -19.95 -2.01
C PRO A 110 6.54 -18.46 -1.69
N ALA A 111 5.43 -17.86 -2.04
CA ALA A 111 5.19 -16.44 -1.75
C ALA A 111 4.93 -16.19 -0.25
N ILE A 112 4.54 -17.24 0.47
CA ILE A 112 4.25 -17.24 1.91
C ILE A 112 5.12 -18.33 2.52
N HIS A 113 6.01 -17.95 3.48
CA HIS A 113 6.96 -18.88 4.09
C HIS A 113 6.58 -19.26 5.51
N ASP A 114 6.16 -18.27 6.33
CA ASP A 114 6.10 -18.40 7.79
C ASP A 114 4.69 -18.14 8.33
N PHE A 115 3.66 -18.66 7.66
CA PHE A 115 2.29 -18.55 8.14
C PHE A 115 2.01 -19.73 9.11
N SER A 116 1.99 -19.44 10.41
CA SER A 116 1.68 -20.40 11.46
C SER A 116 0.85 -19.73 12.54
N MET A 117 -0.26 -20.37 12.92
CA MET A 117 -1.21 -19.89 13.93
C MET A 117 -1.16 -20.83 15.14
N ILE A 118 -0.50 -20.39 16.23
CA ILE A 118 -0.46 -21.14 17.47
C ILE A 118 -1.54 -20.64 18.41
N ASP A 119 -2.53 -21.46 18.72
CA ASP A 119 -3.59 -21.12 19.68
C ASP A 119 -2.96 -20.98 21.08
N LEU A 120 -3.15 -19.81 21.69
CA LEU A 120 -2.55 -19.52 23.01
C LEU A 120 -3.21 -20.28 24.16
N ASN A 121 -4.43 -20.78 24.00
CA ASN A 121 -5.12 -21.55 25.04
C ASN A 121 -4.64 -23.00 25.07
N THR A 122 -4.39 -23.58 23.90
CA THR A 122 -4.02 -25.00 23.76
C THR A 122 -2.54 -25.22 23.52
N GLY A 123 -1.84 -24.22 22.98
CA GLY A 123 -0.46 -24.30 22.51
C GLY A 123 -0.30 -25.09 21.21
N GLU A 124 -1.39 -25.44 20.53
CA GLU A 124 -1.38 -26.22 19.30
C GLU A 124 -1.32 -25.32 18.06
N ASP A 125 -0.68 -25.82 17.00
CA ASP A 125 -0.72 -25.18 15.68
C ASP A 125 -2.03 -25.55 14.99
N ILE A 126 -2.90 -24.53 14.81
CA ILE A 126 -4.23 -24.69 14.20
C ILE A 126 -4.25 -24.20 12.75
N THR A 127 -3.09 -23.97 12.13
CA THR A 127 -2.97 -23.40 10.78
C THR A 127 -3.76 -24.20 9.75
N ASP A 128 -3.55 -25.50 9.68
CA ASP A 128 -4.21 -26.37 8.71
C ASP A 128 -5.72 -26.42 8.95
N ASP A 129 -6.17 -26.50 10.20
CA ASP A 129 -7.60 -26.54 10.58
C ASP A 129 -8.33 -25.25 10.20
N VAL A 130 -7.64 -24.11 10.20
CA VAL A 130 -8.21 -22.83 9.81
C VAL A 130 -8.18 -22.66 8.29
N LEU A 131 -7.07 -23.00 7.64
CA LEU A 131 -6.91 -22.77 6.20
C LEU A 131 -7.69 -23.77 5.34
N THR A 132 -8.00 -24.97 5.85
CA THR A 132 -8.81 -25.98 5.13
C THR A 132 -10.29 -25.92 5.49
N ASP A 133 -10.69 -25.07 6.44
CA ASP A 133 -12.08 -24.91 6.82
C ASP A 133 -12.92 -24.35 5.68
N ILE A 134 -13.98 -25.08 5.31
CA ILE A 134 -14.95 -24.67 4.28
C ILE A 134 -15.91 -23.57 4.76
N GLY A 135 -15.96 -23.31 6.08
CA GLY A 135 -16.70 -22.22 6.70
C GLY A 135 -16.01 -20.86 6.51
N TYR A 136 -16.62 -19.85 7.11
CA TYR A 136 -16.03 -18.51 7.19
C TYR A 136 -15.22 -18.38 8.46
N THR A 137 -14.06 -17.74 8.35
CA THR A 137 -13.22 -17.40 9.49
C THR A 137 -12.84 -15.92 9.43
N PHE A 138 -13.12 -15.20 10.51
CA PHE A 138 -12.60 -13.85 10.71
C PHE A 138 -11.23 -13.92 11.38
N LEU A 139 -10.29 -13.14 10.87
CA LEU A 139 -8.96 -12.99 11.41
C LEU A 139 -8.74 -11.50 11.76
N LEU A 140 -8.77 -11.19 13.05
CA LEU A 140 -8.36 -9.89 13.56
C LEU A 140 -6.83 -9.88 13.64
N VAL A 141 -6.19 -9.02 12.89
CA VAL A 141 -4.72 -8.95 12.80
C VAL A 141 -4.25 -7.76 13.62
N ALA A 142 -3.70 -8.01 14.79
CA ALA A 142 -3.15 -7.01 15.69
C ALA A 142 -1.67 -7.33 15.94
N HIS A 143 -0.79 -6.90 15.04
CA HIS A 143 0.63 -7.30 15.08
C HIS A 143 1.31 -6.95 16.41
N ARG A 144 0.92 -5.83 17.02
CA ARG A 144 1.26 -5.44 18.40
C ARG A 144 0.01 -4.92 19.08
N ILE A 145 -0.52 -5.71 20.00
CA ILE A 145 -1.80 -5.40 20.63
C ILE A 145 -1.69 -4.17 21.54
N GLU A 146 -0.54 -3.94 22.15
CA GLU A 146 -0.23 -2.78 22.98
C GLU A 146 -0.18 -1.46 22.19
N GLU A 147 -0.01 -1.53 20.87
CA GLU A 147 0.00 -0.39 19.95
C GLU A 147 -1.27 -0.34 19.09
N ALA A 148 -2.20 -1.26 19.30
CA ALA A 148 -3.43 -1.35 18.50
C ALA A 148 -4.40 -0.21 18.83
N ASP A 149 -5.03 0.35 17.80
CA ASP A 149 -6.10 1.33 17.97
C ASP A 149 -7.36 0.62 18.53
N ASP A 150 -7.94 1.16 19.57
CA ASP A 150 -9.14 0.62 20.22
C ASP A 150 -10.39 1.47 19.93
N SER A 151 -10.31 2.45 19.04
CA SER A 151 -11.43 3.35 18.71
C SER A 151 -12.65 2.61 18.18
N ASN A 152 -12.44 1.51 17.46
CA ASN A 152 -13.46 0.70 16.80
C ASN A 152 -13.66 -0.66 17.48
N ILE A 153 -13.27 -0.79 18.75
CA ILE A 153 -13.32 -2.07 19.46
C ILE A 153 -14.74 -2.62 19.60
N ASP A 154 -15.71 -1.74 19.77
CA ASP A 154 -17.12 -2.15 19.89
C ASP A 154 -17.58 -2.86 18.60
N LEU A 155 -17.20 -2.34 17.43
CA LEU A 155 -17.50 -2.98 16.14
C LEU A 155 -16.82 -4.35 16.00
N ILE A 156 -15.59 -4.47 16.51
CA ILE A 156 -14.85 -5.75 16.50
C ILE A 156 -15.56 -6.78 17.40
N ASN A 157 -15.98 -6.37 18.57
CA ASN A 157 -16.72 -7.25 19.49
C ASN A 157 -18.09 -7.65 18.90
N GLU A 158 -18.82 -6.74 18.26
CA GLU A 158 -20.06 -7.03 17.53
C GLU A 158 -19.86 -8.06 16.40
N ILE A 159 -18.74 -7.97 15.64
CA ILE A 159 -18.41 -8.96 14.61
C ILE A 159 -18.07 -10.31 15.25
N TYR A 160 -17.43 -10.32 16.42
CA TYR A 160 -17.20 -11.55 17.16
C TYR A 160 -18.51 -12.19 17.60
N ASP A 161 -19.43 -11.43 18.22
CA ASP A 161 -20.74 -11.92 18.61
C ASP A 161 -21.53 -12.45 17.43
N TYR A 162 -21.55 -11.70 16.32
CA TYR A 162 -22.13 -12.17 15.05
C TYR A 162 -21.52 -13.48 14.58
N SER A 163 -20.20 -13.65 14.70
CA SER A 163 -19.52 -14.88 14.29
C SER A 163 -19.94 -16.07 15.15
N VAL A 164 -20.06 -15.85 16.45
CA VAL A 164 -20.55 -16.89 17.41
C VAL A 164 -22.00 -17.25 17.12
N GLU A 165 -22.88 -16.29 16.88
CA GLU A 165 -24.29 -16.51 16.58
C GLU A 165 -24.49 -17.38 15.31
N HIS A 166 -23.66 -17.14 14.29
CA HIS A 166 -23.75 -17.82 13.00
C HIS A 166 -22.84 -19.06 12.86
N GLY A 167 -22.06 -19.38 13.90
CA GLY A 167 -21.15 -20.53 13.90
C GLY A 167 -19.93 -20.34 13.00
N TYR A 168 -19.51 -19.10 12.78
CA TYR A 168 -18.26 -18.79 12.10
C TYR A 168 -17.09 -18.77 13.09
N LYS A 169 -15.87 -19.03 12.61
CA LYS A 169 -14.67 -18.92 13.43
C LYS A 169 -14.19 -17.48 13.50
N PHE A 170 -13.61 -17.11 14.64
CA PHE A 170 -12.97 -15.83 14.84
C PHE A 170 -11.69 -16.01 15.64
N TYR A 171 -10.58 -15.44 15.21
CA TYR A 171 -9.29 -15.46 15.91
C TYR A 171 -8.62 -14.10 15.85
N CYS A 172 -7.99 -13.70 16.97
CA CYS A 172 -7.10 -12.56 16.99
C CYS A 172 -5.65 -13.05 16.85
N LEU A 173 -4.96 -12.55 15.82
CA LEU A 173 -3.58 -12.91 15.52
C LEU A 173 -2.66 -11.80 16.02
N THR A 174 -1.70 -12.14 16.88
CA THR A 174 -0.77 -11.16 17.46
C THR A 174 0.61 -11.75 17.67
N SER A 175 1.63 -10.88 17.72
CA SER A 175 2.98 -11.23 18.15
C SER A 175 3.28 -10.80 19.60
N SER A 176 2.31 -10.18 20.26
CA SER A 176 2.48 -9.64 21.61
C SER A 176 2.53 -10.73 22.67
N PRO A 177 3.23 -10.49 23.80
CA PRO A 177 3.28 -11.42 24.90
C PRO A 177 1.92 -11.48 25.63
N GLU A 178 1.70 -12.57 26.35
CA GLU A 178 0.45 -12.87 27.08
C GLU A 178 0.03 -11.74 28.04
N GLU A 179 0.99 -11.09 28.71
CA GLU A 179 0.72 -9.97 29.61
C GLU A 179 -0.02 -8.82 28.89
N GLN A 180 0.38 -8.50 27.65
CA GLN A 180 -0.26 -7.43 26.87
C GLN A 180 -1.64 -7.85 26.36
N ILE A 181 -1.82 -9.14 26.08
CA ILE A 181 -3.11 -9.70 25.67
C ILE A 181 -4.12 -9.61 26.83
N GLU A 182 -3.71 -9.95 28.04
CA GLU A 182 -4.59 -9.82 29.21
C GLU A 182 -4.97 -8.36 29.49
N LEU A 183 -4.02 -7.42 29.40
CA LEU A 183 -4.33 -5.99 29.50
C LEU A 183 -5.32 -5.51 28.42
N TRP A 184 -5.19 -6.05 27.21
CA TRP A 184 -6.14 -5.76 26.14
C TRP A 184 -7.53 -6.30 26.45
N LYS A 185 -7.66 -7.55 26.89
CA LYS A 185 -8.94 -8.16 27.29
C LYS A 185 -9.61 -7.34 28.40
N ASP A 186 -8.86 -6.95 29.42
CA ASP A 186 -9.37 -6.14 30.54
C ASP A 186 -9.85 -4.77 30.06
N LYS A 187 -9.16 -4.15 29.11
CA LYS A 187 -9.49 -2.82 28.58
C LYS A 187 -10.69 -2.85 27.64
N THR A 188 -10.79 -3.86 26.78
CA THR A 188 -11.69 -3.89 25.62
C THR A 188 -12.86 -4.85 25.78
N GLY A 189 -12.85 -5.72 26.80
CA GLY A 189 -13.83 -6.78 26.96
C GLY A 189 -13.75 -7.89 25.89
N ALA A 190 -12.59 -8.04 25.24
CA ALA A 190 -12.38 -9.03 24.18
C ALA A 190 -12.51 -10.46 24.71
N GLU A 191 -13.45 -11.23 24.16
CA GLU A 191 -13.72 -12.64 24.51
C GLU A 191 -13.24 -13.63 23.41
N TYR A 192 -12.77 -13.12 22.27
CA TYR A 192 -12.30 -13.96 21.17
C TYR A 192 -10.98 -14.65 21.47
N PRO A 193 -10.74 -15.85 20.87
CA PRO A 193 -9.48 -16.57 21.02
C PRO A 193 -8.31 -15.86 20.36
N PHE A 194 -7.14 -15.95 21.00
CA PHE A 194 -5.89 -15.36 20.53
C PHE A 194 -4.94 -16.43 20.02
N CYS A 195 -4.27 -16.13 18.90
CA CYS A 195 -3.22 -16.95 18.32
C CYS A 195 -1.92 -16.17 18.21
N GLN A 196 -0.83 -16.83 18.59
CA GLN A 196 0.53 -16.31 18.38
C GLN A 196 0.94 -16.48 16.93
N MET A 197 1.50 -15.43 16.33
CA MET A 197 2.00 -15.43 14.97
C MET A 197 3.21 -14.49 14.84
N ASP A 198 4.04 -14.70 13.81
CA ASP A 198 5.20 -13.86 13.50
C ASP A 198 4.82 -12.41 13.17
N ASP A 199 5.52 -11.44 13.77
CA ASP A 199 5.28 -10.00 13.61
C ASP A 199 5.42 -9.53 12.14
N ILE A 200 6.42 -10.04 11.42
CA ILE A 200 6.66 -9.67 10.02
C ILE A 200 5.53 -10.17 9.13
N THR A 201 5.08 -11.39 9.37
CA THR A 201 3.94 -12.01 8.68
C THR A 201 2.67 -11.20 8.90
N LEU A 202 2.34 -10.85 10.16
CA LEU A 202 1.17 -10.03 10.51
C LEU A 202 1.18 -8.66 9.79
N LYS A 203 2.32 -7.94 9.82
CA LYS A 203 2.50 -6.67 9.11
C LYS A 203 2.38 -6.80 7.59
N THR A 204 2.68 -7.99 7.06
CA THR A 204 2.52 -8.30 5.63
C THR A 204 1.05 -8.59 5.30
N MET A 205 0.29 -9.17 6.21
CA MET A 205 -1.15 -9.45 6.04
C MET A 205 -1.96 -8.16 5.97
N VAL A 206 -1.91 -7.33 7.02
CA VAL A 206 -2.61 -6.04 7.09
C VAL A 206 -1.65 -4.98 7.62
N ARG A 207 -1.78 -3.74 7.18
CA ARG A 207 -0.93 -2.63 7.66
C ARG A 207 -1.49 -1.93 8.88
N SER A 208 -2.82 -1.80 8.96
CA SER A 208 -3.48 -1.21 10.13
C SER A 208 -3.29 -2.11 11.35
N ASN A 209 -3.31 -1.51 12.52
CA ASN A 209 -3.18 -2.22 13.77
C ASN A 209 -4.27 -1.73 14.75
N PRO A 210 -5.43 -2.46 14.84
CA PRO A 210 -5.72 -3.72 14.19
C PRO A 210 -6.17 -3.59 12.75
N GLY A 211 -6.35 -4.73 12.07
CA GLY A 211 -7.05 -4.86 10.82
C GLY A 211 -7.83 -6.17 10.78
N LEU A 212 -8.88 -6.25 9.99
CA LEU A 212 -9.73 -7.42 9.90
C LEU A 212 -9.63 -8.09 8.54
N MET A 213 -9.64 -9.41 8.52
CA MET A 213 -9.70 -10.23 7.32
C MET A 213 -10.82 -11.25 7.42
N LEU A 214 -11.47 -11.54 6.29
CA LEU A 214 -12.41 -12.66 6.16
C LEU A 214 -11.84 -13.66 5.18
N ILE A 215 -11.70 -14.89 5.63
CA ILE A 215 -11.22 -16.00 4.80
C ILE A 215 -12.26 -17.12 4.72
N LYS A 216 -12.16 -17.92 3.67
CA LYS A 216 -12.94 -19.15 3.49
C LYS A 216 -12.10 -20.15 2.71
N ASN A 217 -11.91 -21.36 3.26
CA ASN A 217 -11.07 -22.38 2.67
C ASN A 217 -9.70 -21.83 2.24
N GLY A 218 -9.04 -21.10 3.16
CA GLY A 218 -7.76 -20.45 2.93
C GLY A 218 -7.77 -19.26 1.96
N THR A 219 -8.88 -18.99 1.28
CA THR A 219 -9.00 -17.86 0.33
C THR A 219 -9.43 -16.60 1.03
N ILE A 220 -8.71 -15.52 0.81
CA ILE A 220 -9.01 -14.19 1.36
C ILE A 220 -10.16 -13.58 0.57
N LEU A 221 -11.32 -13.43 1.19
CA LEU A 221 -12.52 -12.86 0.57
C LEU A 221 -12.54 -11.36 0.67
N ASN A 222 -12.26 -10.84 1.87
CA ASN A 222 -12.26 -9.41 2.17
C ASN A 222 -11.18 -9.04 3.20
N LYS A 223 -10.80 -7.77 3.20
CA LYS A 223 -9.89 -7.15 4.18
C LYS A 223 -10.38 -5.74 4.49
N TRP A 224 -10.20 -5.34 5.74
CA TRP A 224 -10.53 -4.00 6.22
C TRP A 224 -9.40 -3.46 7.08
N SER A 225 -9.13 -2.19 6.95
CA SER A 225 -8.35 -1.44 7.93
C SER A 225 -9.21 -1.18 9.16
N ASP A 226 -8.62 -0.73 10.22
CA ASP A 226 -9.33 -0.32 11.43
C ASP A 226 -10.45 0.69 11.14
N GLU A 227 -10.18 1.70 10.32
CA GLU A 227 -11.13 2.74 9.90
C GLU A 227 -12.29 2.25 9.00
N ASP A 228 -12.17 1.07 8.41
CA ASP A 228 -13.14 0.53 7.44
C ASP A 228 -13.84 -0.74 7.95
N ILE A 229 -13.74 -1.06 9.24
CA ILE A 229 -14.40 -2.22 9.87
C ILE A 229 -15.90 -2.12 9.65
N PRO A 230 -16.56 -3.20 9.15
CA PRO A 230 -17.99 -3.19 8.92
C PRO A 230 -18.78 -3.05 10.23
N ASP A 231 -19.82 -2.25 10.20
CA ASP A 231 -20.76 -2.06 11.29
C ASP A 231 -21.90 -3.12 11.32
N GLU A 232 -22.69 -3.14 12.37
CA GLU A 232 -23.82 -4.05 12.54
C GLU A 232 -24.86 -3.95 11.43
N TYR A 233 -25.03 -2.78 10.80
CA TYR A 233 -26.05 -2.55 9.77
C TYR A 233 -25.77 -3.32 8.48
N VAL A 234 -24.55 -3.78 8.27
CA VAL A 234 -24.19 -4.63 7.12
C VAL A 234 -24.16 -6.12 7.46
N LEU A 235 -24.26 -6.49 8.76
CA LEU A 235 -24.26 -7.87 9.26
C LEU A 235 -25.70 -8.39 9.52
N THR A 236 -26.62 -8.13 8.61
CA THR A 236 -28.06 -8.36 8.79
C THR A 236 -28.55 -9.77 8.50
N ASP A 237 -27.71 -10.64 7.93
CA ASP A 237 -28.02 -12.02 7.53
C ASP A 237 -26.73 -12.84 7.55
N LYS A 238 -26.82 -14.12 7.20
CA LYS A 238 -25.66 -14.99 7.04
C LYS A 238 -24.72 -14.47 5.95
N LEU A 239 -23.40 -14.68 6.14
CA LEU A 239 -22.38 -14.24 5.17
C LEU A 239 -22.58 -14.76 3.75
N GLU A 240 -23.19 -15.95 3.59
CA GLU A 240 -23.53 -16.51 2.28
C GLU A 240 -24.46 -15.60 1.46
N ASN A 241 -25.34 -14.87 2.15
CA ASN A 241 -26.33 -13.99 1.55
C ASN A 241 -25.83 -12.55 1.40
N LEU A 242 -24.82 -12.19 2.18
CA LEU A 242 -24.28 -10.82 2.21
C LEU A 242 -23.17 -10.60 1.17
N PRO A 243 -23.01 -9.37 0.70
CA PRO A 243 -21.86 -8.99 -0.13
C PRO A 243 -20.51 -9.23 0.54
N LEU A 244 -20.46 -9.11 1.88
CA LEU A 244 -19.25 -9.34 2.68
C LEU A 244 -18.72 -10.76 2.56
N GLY A 245 -19.61 -11.76 2.53
CA GLY A 245 -19.25 -13.17 2.42
C GLY A 245 -18.82 -13.58 1.01
N LYS A 246 -18.90 -12.66 0.04
CA LYS A 246 -18.46 -12.90 -1.34
C LYS A 246 -17.11 -12.26 -1.59
N GLN A 247 -16.27 -12.93 -2.36
CA GLN A 247 -14.98 -12.37 -2.73
C GLN A 247 -15.18 -11.01 -3.43
N LYS A 248 -14.56 -9.98 -2.89
CA LYS A 248 -14.55 -8.65 -3.50
C LYS A 248 -13.72 -8.70 -4.79
N VAL A 249 -14.41 -8.75 -5.91
CA VAL A 249 -13.76 -8.69 -7.23
C VAL A 249 -13.40 -7.23 -7.51
N SER A 250 -12.21 -6.81 -7.10
CA SER A 250 -11.65 -5.52 -7.53
C SER A 250 -10.67 -5.77 -8.68
N SER A 251 -10.94 -5.21 -9.84
CA SER A 251 -9.95 -5.19 -10.91
C SER A 251 -8.91 -4.12 -10.59
N ASP A 252 -7.65 -4.52 -10.38
CA ASP A 252 -6.54 -3.57 -10.18
C ASP A 252 -6.52 -2.50 -11.29
N ALA A 253 -6.89 -2.88 -12.52
CA ALA A 253 -6.99 -1.97 -13.66
C ALA A 253 -8.06 -0.87 -13.47
N HIS A 254 -9.22 -1.20 -12.91
CA HIS A 254 -10.25 -0.21 -12.60
C HIS A 254 -9.78 0.76 -11.52
N THR A 255 -9.17 0.26 -10.46
CA THR A 255 -8.65 1.07 -9.36
C THR A 255 -7.56 2.02 -9.86
N VAL A 256 -6.58 1.52 -10.63
CA VAL A 256 -5.57 2.36 -11.29
C VAL A 256 -6.21 3.41 -12.19
N GLY A 257 -7.21 3.02 -12.99
CA GLY A 257 -7.95 3.93 -13.86
C GLY A 257 -8.61 5.07 -13.09
N TYR A 258 -9.25 4.79 -11.96
CA TYR A 258 -9.85 5.81 -11.09
C TYR A 258 -8.80 6.77 -10.53
N VAL A 259 -7.73 6.26 -9.93
CA VAL A 259 -6.64 7.09 -9.36
C VAL A 259 -6.02 7.95 -10.45
N PHE A 260 -5.79 7.37 -11.63
CA PHE A 260 -5.25 8.10 -12.77
C PHE A 260 -6.19 9.23 -13.24
N LEU A 261 -7.50 8.98 -13.33
CA LEU A 261 -8.49 10.01 -13.70
C LEU A 261 -8.54 11.13 -12.66
N TRP A 262 -8.55 10.79 -11.38
CA TRP A 262 -8.51 11.77 -10.28
C TRP A 262 -7.27 12.65 -10.32
N PHE A 263 -6.14 12.11 -10.77
CA PHE A 263 -4.90 12.86 -10.94
C PHE A 263 -4.92 13.72 -12.21
N VAL A 264 -5.30 13.14 -13.35
CA VAL A 264 -5.16 13.75 -14.68
C VAL A 264 -6.21 14.82 -14.96
N ILE A 265 -7.47 14.59 -14.55
CA ILE A 265 -8.56 15.54 -14.85
C ILE A 265 -8.29 16.95 -14.32
N PRO A 266 -7.91 17.16 -13.04
CA PRO A 266 -7.59 18.49 -12.55
C PRO A 266 -6.39 19.12 -13.25
N LEU A 267 -5.36 18.35 -13.61
CA LEU A 267 -4.21 18.85 -14.37
C LEU A 267 -4.60 19.33 -15.76
N LEU A 268 -5.50 18.60 -16.46
CA LEU A 268 -6.03 19.03 -17.76
C LEU A 268 -6.89 20.29 -17.63
N LEU A 269 -7.63 20.44 -16.54
CA LEU A 269 -8.38 21.68 -16.26
C LEU A 269 -7.44 22.87 -16.05
N VAL A 270 -6.38 22.71 -15.26
CA VAL A 270 -5.37 23.76 -15.03
C VAL A 270 -4.71 24.14 -16.36
N LEU A 271 -4.34 23.17 -17.20
CA LEU A 271 -3.78 23.39 -18.53
C LEU A 271 -4.76 24.14 -19.44
N GLY A 272 -6.02 23.72 -19.45
CA GLY A 272 -7.08 24.39 -20.23
C GLY A 272 -7.30 25.84 -19.83
N VAL A 273 -7.32 26.11 -18.51
CA VAL A 273 -7.43 27.47 -17.97
C VAL A 273 -6.20 28.31 -18.37
N ASP A 274 -4.97 27.74 -18.29
CA ASP A 274 -3.76 28.45 -18.71
C ASP A 274 -3.85 28.90 -20.18
N VAL A 275 -4.19 27.99 -21.07
CA VAL A 275 -4.36 28.28 -22.51
C VAL A 275 -5.44 29.36 -22.74
N LEU A 276 -6.57 29.28 -22.04
CA LEU A 276 -7.67 30.24 -22.18
C LEU A 276 -7.26 31.64 -21.67
N VAL A 277 -6.59 31.72 -20.53
CA VAL A 277 -6.14 32.97 -19.94
C VAL A 277 -5.10 33.65 -20.85
N VAL A 278 -4.14 32.90 -21.36
CA VAL A 278 -3.11 33.43 -22.26
C VAL A 278 -3.74 33.92 -23.55
N ARG A 279 -4.61 33.12 -24.20
CA ARG A 279 -5.33 33.55 -25.41
C ARG A 279 -6.18 34.82 -25.21
N ARG A 280 -6.84 34.94 -24.03
CA ARG A 280 -7.59 36.16 -23.68
C ARG A 280 -6.69 37.39 -23.52
N ARG A 281 -5.52 37.21 -22.91
CA ARG A 281 -4.51 38.30 -22.76
C ARG A 281 -3.98 38.72 -24.11
N GLU A 282 -3.60 37.80 -24.97
CA GLU A 282 -3.11 38.10 -26.33
C GLU A 282 -4.15 38.87 -27.14
N ARG A 283 -5.43 38.43 -27.12
CA ARG A 283 -6.54 39.12 -27.80
C ARG A 283 -6.71 40.56 -27.26
N LYS A 284 -6.62 40.77 -25.94
CA LYS A 284 -6.73 42.11 -25.35
C LYS A 284 -5.55 42.98 -25.75
N THR A 285 -4.34 42.45 -25.78
CA THR A 285 -3.14 43.18 -26.19
C THR A 285 -3.17 43.55 -27.68
N ALA A 286 -3.63 42.61 -28.54
CA ALA A 286 -3.81 42.87 -29.96
C ALA A 286 -4.83 44.00 -30.21
N LYS A 287 -6.00 43.98 -29.53
CA LYS A 287 -7.01 45.03 -29.62
C LYS A 287 -6.47 46.40 -29.14
N ARG A 288 -5.68 46.45 -28.06
CA ARG A 288 -5.04 47.70 -27.58
C ARG A 288 -4.05 48.25 -28.61
N LYS A 289 -3.23 47.40 -29.20
CA LYS A 289 -2.28 47.83 -30.24
C LYS A 289 -3.01 48.39 -31.47
N GLN A 290 -4.10 47.75 -31.93
CA GLN A 290 -4.93 48.25 -33.02
C GLN A 290 -5.56 49.61 -32.71
N GLN A 291 -6.04 49.82 -31.46
CA GLN A 291 -6.57 51.13 -31.04
C GLN A 291 -5.48 52.22 -30.97
N GLU A 292 -4.29 51.89 -30.48
CA GLU A 292 -3.16 52.80 -30.44
C GLU A 292 -2.70 53.20 -31.87
N GLU A 293 -2.67 52.28 -32.81
CA GLU A 293 -2.35 52.53 -34.20
C GLU A 293 -3.43 53.40 -34.87
N GLU A 294 -4.72 53.13 -34.58
CA GLU A 294 -5.84 53.93 -35.09
C GLU A 294 -5.87 55.35 -34.55
N ILE A 295 -5.46 55.56 -33.28
CA ILE A 295 -5.30 56.91 -32.67
C ILE A 295 -4.12 57.64 -33.32
N LYS A 296 -2.98 56.98 -33.48
CA LYS A 296 -1.82 57.53 -34.14
C LYS A 296 -2.09 57.96 -35.64
N SER A 297 -2.90 57.16 -36.33
CA SER A 297 -3.28 57.45 -37.71
C SER A 297 -4.29 58.62 -37.81
N LYS A 298 -4.98 58.98 -36.73
CA LYS A 298 -5.95 60.08 -36.65
C LYS A 298 -5.40 61.35 -36.04
N GLU A 299 -4.17 61.37 -35.50
CA GLU A 299 -3.48 62.60 -35.12
C GLU A 299 -3.04 63.34 -36.41
N PRO A 300 -3.59 64.53 -36.72
CA PRO A 300 -3.19 65.27 -37.90
C PRO A 300 -1.74 65.78 -37.73
N GLU A 301 -1.02 65.78 -38.86
CA GLU A 301 0.32 66.41 -39.00
C GLU A 301 0.27 67.97 -38.80
N THR A 302 -0.05 68.42 -37.60
CA THR A 302 -0.15 69.81 -37.22
C THR A 302 1.10 70.29 -36.42
N LYS A 303 2.28 69.82 -36.79
CA LYS A 303 3.53 70.34 -36.17
C LYS A 303 4.65 70.66 -37.12
N ASN A 304 4.39 71.01 -38.40
CA ASN A 304 5.40 71.46 -39.33
C ASN A 304 5.04 72.73 -40.15
N GLN A 305 4.11 73.58 -39.66
CA GLN A 305 3.88 74.90 -40.25
C GLN A 305 3.94 75.97 -39.18
N GLY A 306 5.14 76.34 -38.80
CA GLY A 306 5.28 77.36 -37.78
C GLY A 306 6.72 77.80 -37.48
N ILE A 307 7.67 77.71 -38.45
CA ILE A 307 8.97 78.39 -38.40
C ILE A 307 9.39 78.70 -39.83
N GLU A 308 8.69 79.60 -40.47
CA GLU A 308 9.15 80.30 -41.65
C GLU A 308 8.31 81.59 -41.84
N GLU A 309 8.44 82.52 -40.93
CA GLU A 309 8.12 83.94 -41.16
C GLU A 309 8.67 84.77 -39.99
N GLN A 310 9.92 85.10 -40.08
CA GLN A 310 10.49 86.32 -39.52
C GLN A 310 11.96 86.41 -39.90
N GLU A 311 12.22 86.93 -41.11
CA GLU A 311 13.30 87.88 -41.37
C GLU A 311 12.80 88.98 -42.35
#